data_72a333e24cd48b279b0b3ede59ba3477
#
_entry.id   72a333e24cd48b279b0b3ede59ba3477
#
_cell.length_a   1.000
_cell.length_b   1.000
_cell.length_c   1.000
_cell.angle_alpha   90.00
_cell.angle_beta   90.00
_cell.angle_gamma   90.00
#
_symmetry.space_group_name_H-M   'P 1'
#
loop_
_entity.id
_entity.type
_entity.pdbx_description
1 polymer ?
#
loop_
_entity_poly.entity_id
_entity_poly.type
_entity_poly.pdbx_seq_one_letter_code
_entity_poly.pdbx_strand_id
1 'polypeptide(L)'
;MNVEQSRPDSVSAALIEILRDDLNVDISRVTPESRLVDDVGLDSVAFAVGMVAIEDKLGVAVSEQELLGCDTVGDLEHVIRAKVPAGR
;
A
#
# COMPACT_ATOMS: atom_id res chain seq x y z
N MET A 1 -22.39 -4.72 -13.89
CA MET A 1 -22.05 -4.46 -13.52
C MET A 1 -21.41 -4.29 -12.85
N ASN A 2 -21.15 -4.25 -12.54
CA ASN A 2 -20.66 -3.96 -11.84
C ASN A 2 -19.67 -3.54 -11.54
N VAL A 3 -19.37 -3.51 -11.72
CA VAL A 3 -18.50 -2.61 -11.58
C VAL A 3 -18.25 -2.03 -10.37
N GLU A 4 -19.10 -1.80 -9.73
CA GLU A 4 -19.05 -1.18 -8.54
C GLU A 4 -18.23 -1.85 -7.58
N GLN A 5 -18.01 -3.02 -7.72
CA GLN A 5 -17.27 -3.72 -6.75
C GLN A 5 -15.88 -3.22 -6.62
N SER A 6 -15.41 -2.50 -7.54
CA SER A 6 -14.04 -2.05 -7.43
C SER A 6 -13.87 -0.93 -6.40
N ARG A 7 -14.98 -0.36 -5.95
CA ARG A 7 -14.85 0.77 -5.10
C ARG A 7 -14.21 0.50 -3.80
N PRO A 8 -14.59 -0.55 -3.09
CA PRO A 8 -13.99 -0.78 -1.79
C PRO A 8 -12.51 -1.05 -1.89
N ASP A 9 -12.03 -1.36 -3.06
CA ASP A 9 -10.63 -1.71 -3.23
C ASP A 9 -9.79 -0.57 -3.73
N SER A 10 -10.25 0.67 -3.58
CA SER A 10 -9.44 1.80 -4.02
C SER A 10 -8.11 1.86 -3.28
N VAL A 11 -8.06 1.44 -2.02
CA VAL A 11 -6.80 1.38 -1.28
C VAL A 11 -5.88 0.34 -1.89
N SER A 12 -6.40 -0.84 -2.18
CA SER A 12 -5.59 -1.88 -2.81
C SER A 12 -5.08 -1.43 -4.17
N ALA A 13 -5.93 -0.81 -4.97
CA ALA A 13 -5.53 -0.35 -6.30
C ALA A 13 -4.45 0.71 -6.20
N ALA A 14 -4.60 1.65 -5.27
CA ALA A 14 -3.61 2.70 -5.10
C ALA A 14 -2.29 2.13 -4.63
N LEU A 15 -2.33 1.17 -3.70
CA LEU A 15 -1.12 0.56 -3.20
C LEU A 15 -0.38 -0.21 -4.31
N ILE A 16 -1.12 -0.92 -5.14
CA ILE A 16 -0.54 -1.62 -6.27
C ILE A 16 0.13 -0.63 -7.22
N GLU A 17 -0.51 0.50 -7.49
CA GLU A 17 0.08 1.52 -8.34
C GLU A 17 1.37 2.05 -7.74
N ILE A 18 1.38 2.27 -6.43
CA ILE A 18 2.57 2.75 -5.76
C ILE A 18 3.70 1.74 -5.91
N LEU A 19 3.41 0.48 -5.65
CA LEU A 19 4.43 -0.56 -5.76
C LEU A 19 4.97 -0.66 -7.18
N ARG A 20 4.08 -0.58 -8.16
CA ARG A 20 4.48 -0.74 -9.55
C ARG A 20 5.20 0.50 -10.08
N ASP A 21 4.62 1.67 -9.86
CA ASP A 21 5.08 2.89 -10.52
C ASP A 21 6.13 3.64 -9.72
N ASP A 22 5.95 3.70 -8.41
CA ASP A 22 6.85 4.48 -7.56
C ASP A 22 8.00 3.64 -7.04
N LEU A 23 7.79 2.35 -6.81
CA LEU A 23 8.79 1.48 -6.24
C LEU A 23 9.32 0.45 -7.22
N ASN A 24 8.79 0.40 -8.42
CA ASN A 24 9.27 -0.51 -9.47
C ASN A 24 9.21 -1.97 -9.08
N VAL A 25 8.18 -2.34 -8.36
CA VAL A 25 8.00 -3.72 -7.92
C VAL A 25 7.23 -4.50 -8.98
N ASP A 26 7.61 -5.76 -9.18
CA ASP A 26 6.90 -6.65 -10.09
C ASP A 26 5.63 -7.14 -9.39
N ILE A 27 4.53 -6.46 -9.65
CA ILE A 27 3.29 -6.73 -8.93
C ILE A 27 2.64 -8.04 -9.34
N SER A 28 3.10 -8.66 -10.42
CA SER A 28 2.52 -9.94 -10.82
C SER A 28 2.77 -11.03 -9.79
N ARG A 29 3.74 -10.81 -8.91
CA ARG A 29 4.07 -11.79 -7.87
C ARG A 29 3.67 -11.33 -6.48
N VAL A 30 2.99 -10.20 -6.37
CA VAL A 30 2.62 -9.64 -5.09
C VAL A 30 1.24 -10.13 -4.70
N THR A 31 1.12 -10.62 -3.47
CA THR A 31 -0.15 -11.02 -2.89
C THR A 31 -0.28 -10.31 -1.54
N PRO A 32 -1.47 -10.33 -0.93
CA PRO A 32 -1.60 -9.74 0.40
C PRO A 32 -0.69 -10.40 1.43
N GLU A 33 -0.31 -11.65 1.22
CA GLU A 33 0.58 -12.35 2.13
C GLU A 33 2.05 -12.08 1.85
N SER A 34 2.37 -11.41 0.76
CA SER A 34 3.76 -11.12 0.42
C SER A 34 4.37 -10.23 1.49
N ARG A 35 5.56 -10.58 1.93
CA ARG A 35 6.26 -9.80 2.94
C ARG A 35 6.94 -8.61 2.29
N LEU A 36 6.81 -7.45 2.93
CA LEU A 36 7.30 -6.22 2.34
C LEU A 36 8.81 -6.25 2.13
N VAL A 37 9.55 -6.78 3.10
CA VAL A 37 10.99 -6.82 3.00
C VAL A 37 11.46 -8.07 2.28
N ASP A 38 10.97 -9.23 2.72
CA ASP A 38 11.51 -10.51 2.24
C ASP A 38 11.03 -10.88 0.85
N ASP A 39 9.77 -10.57 0.54
CA ASP A 39 9.18 -10.99 -0.73
C ASP A 39 9.14 -9.86 -1.74
N VAL A 40 8.76 -8.68 -1.30
CA VAL A 40 8.68 -7.52 -2.19
C VAL A 40 10.04 -6.86 -2.37
N GLY A 41 10.86 -6.92 -1.34
CA GLY A 41 12.23 -6.41 -1.43
C GLY A 41 12.37 -4.94 -1.09
N LEU A 42 11.47 -4.41 -0.27
CA LEU A 42 11.53 -3.01 0.11
C LEU A 42 12.66 -2.77 1.12
N ASP A 43 13.34 -1.66 0.94
CA ASP A 43 14.37 -1.22 1.89
C ASP A 43 13.96 0.13 2.48
N SER A 44 14.85 0.73 3.26
CA SER A 44 14.54 1.99 3.92
C SER A 44 14.17 3.09 2.94
N VAL A 45 14.87 3.15 1.82
CA VAL A 45 14.59 4.17 0.81
C VAL A 45 13.21 3.93 0.20
N ALA A 46 12.90 2.67 -0.10
CA ALA A 46 11.61 2.33 -0.69
C ALA A 46 10.49 2.64 0.30
N PHE A 47 10.70 2.39 1.58
CA PHE A 47 9.69 2.74 2.58
C PHE A 47 9.45 4.25 2.62
N ALA A 48 10.50 5.04 2.54
CA ALA A 48 10.36 6.49 2.54
C ALA A 48 9.60 6.97 1.30
N VAL A 49 9.93 6.43 0.14
CA VAL A 49 9.23 6.78 -1.08
C VAL A 49 7.77 6.35 -0.98
N GLY A 50 7.53 5.16 -0.43
CA GLY A 50 6.16 4.67 -0.27
C GLY A 50 5.32 5.53 0.63
N MET A 51 5.91 6.03 1.74
CA MET A 51 5.19 6.92 2.63
C MET A 51 4.73 8.18 1.91
N VAL A 52 5.62 8.78 1.14
CA VAL A 52 5.28 9.99 0.40
C VAL A 52 4.21 9.69 -0.66
N ALA A 53 4.34 8.57 -1.34
CA ALA A 53 3.38 8.21 -2.38
C ALA A 53 2.00 7.93 -1.80
N ILE A 54 1.94 7.27 -0.64
CA ILE A 54 0.67 7.01 0.01
C ILE A 54 -0.02 8.32 0.40
N GLU A 55 0.74 9.23 0.97
CA GLU A 55 0.18 10.51 1.34
C GLU A 55 -0.32 11.27 0.12
N ASP A 56 0.46 11.23 -0.95
CA ASP A 56 0.14 11.97 -2.17
C ASP A 56 -1.10 11.38 -2.87
N LYS A 57 -1.17 10.06 -2.97
CA LYS A 57 -2.26 9.42 -3.70
C LYS A 57 -3.53 9.25 -2.89
N LEU A 58 -3.39 9.00 -1.61
CA LEU A 58 -4.54 8.66 -0.78
C LEU A 58 -4.89 9.74 0.23
N GLY A 59 -4.01 10.73 0.40
CA GLY A 59 -4.28 11.81 1.33
C GLY A 59 -4.21 11.41 2.79
N VAL A 60 -3.53 10.30 3.10
CA VAL A 60 -3.38 9.86 4.47
C VAL A 60 -1.90 9.80 4.81
N ALA A 61 -1.57 10.10 6.05
CA ALA A 61 -0.19 10.08 6.51
C ALA A 61 0.04 8.82 7.31
N VAL A 62 0.98 7.99 6.85
CA VAL A 62 1.40 6.79 7.55
C VAL A 62 2.77 7.09 8.15
N SER A 63 2.91 6.89 9.45
CA SER A 63 4.19 7.14 10.10
C SER A 63 5.18 6.04 9.78
N GLU A 64 6.45 6.37 9.95
CA GLU A 64 7.50 5.38 9.74
C GLU A 64 7.32 4.18 10.67
N GLN A 65 6.93 4.45 11.91
CA GLN A 65 6.73 3.37 12.87
C GLN A 65 5.61 2.45 12.45
N GLU A 66 4.52 3.02 11.95
CA GLU A 66 3.42 2.20 11.46
C GLU A 66 3.85 1.34 10.29
N LEU A 67 4.61 1.94 9.40
CA LEU A 67 5.05 1.24 8.21
C LEU A 67 6.01 0.12 8.56
N LEU A 68 6.94 0.38 9.46
CA LEU A 68 7.90 -0.63 9.88
C LEU A 68 7.27 -1.75 10.67
N GLY A 69 6.10 -1.50 11.25
CA GLY A 69 5.35 -2.52 11.95
C GLY A 69 4.57 -3.46 11.05
N CYS A 70 4.51 -3.14 9.76
CA CYS A 70 3.81 -3.99 8.80
C CYS A 70 4.75 -5.06 8.28
N ASP A 71 4.34 -6.30 8.31
CA ASP A 71 5.12 -7.40 7.75
C ASP A 71 4.75 -7.67 6.30
N THR A 72 3.47 -7.58 5.99
CA THR A 72 2.96 -7.98 4.68
C THR A 72 2.25 -6.84 4.01
N VAL A 73 1.98 -7.03 2.73
CA VAL A 73 1.19 -6.08 1.95
C VAL A 73 -0.18 -5.91 2.58
N GLY A 74 -0.79 -7.01 3.04
CA GLY A 74 -2.09 -6.94 3.69
C GLY A 74 -2.08 -6.11 4.96
N ASP A 75 -0.99 -6.22 5.74
CA ASP A 75 -0.84 -5.40 6.93
C ASP A 75 -0.83 -3.92 6.57
N LEU A 76 -0.09 -3.58 5.53
CA LEU A 76 0.00 -2.20 5.09
C LEU A 76 -1.34 -1.68 4.60
N GLU A 77 -2.06 -2.49 3.83
CA GLU A 77 -3.40 -2.12 3.39
C GLU A 77 -4.31 -1.85 4.58
N HIS A 78 -4.21 -2.70 5.59
CA HIS A 78 -5.06 -2.55 6.77
C HIS A 78 -4.78 -1.23 7.48
N VAL A 79 -3.52 -0.88 7.63
CA VAL A 79 -3.14 0.38 8.27
C VAL A 79 -3.69 1.56 7.47
N ILE A 80 -3.54 1.51 6.15
CA ILE A 80 -4.01 2.59 5.31
C ILE A 80 -5.53 2.72 5.39
N ARG A 81 -6.23 1.59 5.32
CA ARG A 81 -7.70 1.63 5.37
C ARG A 81 -8.20 2.21 6.67
N ALA A 82 -7.49 1.96 7.76
CA ALA A 82 -7.89 2.50 9.05
C ALA A 82 -7.78 4.03 9.08
N LYS A 83 -6.98 4.59 8.19
CA LYS A 83 -6.77 6.03 8.15
C LYS A 83 -7.63 6.73 7.11
N VAL A 84 -8.11 6.00 6.12
CA VAL A 84 -8.97 6.58 5.09
C VAL A 84 -10.34 6.81 5.69
N PRO A 85 -10.92 8.01 5.53
CA PRO A 85 -12.22 8.27 6.11
C PRO A 85 -13.29 7.33 5.55
N ALA A 86 -14.04 6.74 6.44
CA ALA A 86 -15.13 5.88 6.03
C ALA A 86 -16.21 6.72 5.36
N GLY A 87 -16.87 6.15 4.40
CA GLY A 87 -17.94 6.84 3.73
C GLY A 87 -17.50 7.70 2.57
N ARG A 88 -16.24 7.62 2.22
CA ARG A 88 -15.74 8.38 1.10
C ARG A 88 -15.80 7.65 -0.18
#